data_a08d4e196bfa2f59027c36c7181104fe
#
_entry.id   a08d4e196bfa2f59027c36c7181104fe
#
_cell.length_a   1.000
_cell.length_b   1.000
_cell.length_c   1.000
_cell.angle_alpha   90.00
_cell.angle_beta   90.00
_cell.angle_gamma   90.00
#
_symmetry.space_group_name_H-M   'P 1'
#
loop_
_entity.id
_entity.type
_entity.pdbx_description
1 polymer ?
#
loop_
_entity_poly.entity_id
_entity_poly.type
_entity_poly.pdbx_seq_one_letter_code
_entity_poly.pdbx_strand_id
1 'polypeptide(L)'
;MLVSFLDFACQTSTTYAPPIYHLFLDAACAVSDKVELIHPARFLFNAGSTPKEWNRKMLNDEHFKVLFYEQDSSKVFSNTDIKGGIVITYRDETKVYGAIETFTPYAKLNTILHKVFKNGGFTSFSGIVESAYSYHLSDALYIEHPELKHRLSKGHEKDLKSNIFELMPEIFLDDKPTNGEYVRVLGRINNQRSIKWVKSSYLNDTVNFKKYKAFVPGASGTGAIGENISAPIIGRPFVGTTETFLSIGSFDSINEAENVIKYIDYDLDLRVYPDGCYKILDHNEYNYHKKKMKY
;
A
#
# COMPACT_ATOMS: atom_id res chain seq x y z
N MET A 1 -13.49 26.76 -15.95
CA MET A 1 -14.76 26.46 -15.28
C MET A 1 -14.42 25.72 -14.00
N LEU A 2 -14.72 26.30 -12.85
CA LEU A 2 -14.49 25.67 -11.55
C LEU A 2 -15.72 24.79 -11.23
N VAL A 3 -15.55 23.49 -11.12
CA VAL A 3 -16.62 22.59 -10.72
C VAL A 3 -16.18 21.88 -9.45
N SER A 4 -16.90 22.13 -8.35
CA SER A 4 -16.69 21.45 -7.07
C SER A 4 -17.59 20.22 -7.03
N PHE A 5 -16.99 19.03 -6.88
CA PHE A 5 -17.73 17.80 -6.65
C PHE A 5 -17.20 17.08 -5.42
N LEU A 6 -18.05 17.03 -4.42
CA LEU A 6 -17.96 16.09 -3.31
C LEU A 6 -18.37 14.69 -3.78
N ASP A 7 -17.83 13.71 -3.13
CA ASP A 7 -17.97 12.27 -3.36
C ASP A 7 -19.46 11.87 -3.52
N PHE A 8 -19.97 11.85 -4.76
CA PHE A 8 -21.27 11.27 -5.03
C PHE A 8 -21.09 9.76 -5.22
N ALA A 9 -21.35 9.04 -4.14
CA ALA A 9 -21.52 7.60 -4.20
C ALA A 9 -22.78 7.28 -5.02
N CYS A 10 -22.63 6.54 -6.12
CA CYS A 10 -23.77 5.97 -6.83
C CYS A 10 -24.48 4.99 -5.90
N GLN A 11 -25.74 5.25 -5.55
CA GLN A 11 -26.56 4.32 -4.77
C GLN A 11 -26.87 3.09 -5.63
N THR A 12 -26.01 2.09 -5.54
CA THR A 12 -26.33 0.73 -5.95
C THR A 12 -26.83 -0.02 -4.72
N SER A 13 -27.62 -1.06 -4.91
CA SER A 13 -28.20 -1.91 -3.85
C SER A 13 -27.17 -2.68 -3.01
N THR A 14 -25.89 -2.37 -3.15
CA THR A 14 -24.76 -2.94 -2.39
C THR A 14 -24.28 -1.94 -1.35
N THR A 15 -23.83 -2.43 -0.21
CA THR A 15 -23.28 -1.66 0.92
C THR A 15 -22.03 -0.85 0.58
N TYR A 16 -21.46 -1.02 -0.62
CA TYR A 16 -20.26 -0.34 -1.10
C TYR A 16 -20.56 0.45 -2.37
N ALA A 17 -20.36 1.76 -2.31
CA ALA A 17 -20.48 2.65 -3.44
C ALA A 17 -19.05 3.10 -3.89
N PRO A 18 -18.59 2.69 -5.08
CA PRO A 18 -17.29 3.12 -5.58
C PRO A 18 -17.30 4.62 -5.90
N PRO A 19 -16.16 5.32 -5.76
CA PRO A 19 -16.04 6.72 -6.13
C PRO A 19 -16.21 6.90 -7.64
N ILE A 20 -16.87 7.98 -8.06
CA ILE A 20 -17.14 8.29 -9.47
C ILE A 20 -16.45 9.58 -9.95
N TYR A 21 -15.65 10.25 -9.12
CA TYR A 21 -14.99 11.51 -9.47
C TYR A 21 -14.09 11.40 -10.71
N HIS A 22 -13.50 10.24 -10.95
CA HIS A 22 -12.68 9.96 -12.12
C HIS A 22 -13.49 10.04 -13.43
N LEU A 23 -14.75 9.62 -13.42
CA LEU A 23 -15.66 9.75 -14.57
C LEU A 23 -16.00 11.23 -14.85
N PHE A 24 -16.16 12.03 -13.80
CA PHE A 24 -16.37 13.47 -13.94
C PHE A 24 -15.15 14.17 -14.53
N LEU A 25 -13.96 13.80 -14.10
CA LEU A 25 -12.72 14.37 -14.65
C LEU A 25 -12.59 14.03 -16.15
N ASP A 26 -12.82 12.76 -16.52
CA ASP A 26 -12.78 12.34 -17.94
C ASP A 26 -13.85 13.08 -18.76
N ALA A 27 -15.09 13.21 -18.26
CA ALA A 27 -16.15 13.92 -18.94
C ALA A 27 -15.83 15.44 -19.09
N ALA A 28 -15.26 16.06 -18.06
CA ALA A 28 -14.86 17.46 -18.13
C ALA A 28 -13.74 17.68 -19.17
N CYS A 29 -12.77 16.78 -19.24
CA CYS A 29 -11.69 16.81 -20.24
C CYS A 29 -12.21 16.56 -21.67
N ALA A 30 -13.32 15.84 -21.83
CA ALA A 30 -13.93 15.62 -23.15
C ALA A 30 -14.67 16.85 -23.71
N VAL A 31 -15.05 17.81 -22.86
CA VAL A 31 -15.83 18.98 -23.27
C VAL A 31 -15.10 20.32 -23.13
N SER A 32 -13.87 20.30 -22.59
CA SER A 32 -13.09 21.53 -22.39
C SER A 32 -11.58 21.26 -22.42
N ASP A 33 -10.84 22.13 -23.11
CA ASP A 33 -9.36 22.08 -23.16
C ASP A 33 -8.71 22.44 -21.81
N LYS A 34 -9.46 23.12 -20.91
CA LYS A 34 -8.99 23.56 -19.60
C LYS A 34 -9.95 23.12 -18.51
N VAL A 35 -9.47 22.28 -17.61
CA VAL A 35 -10.27 21.69 -16.55
C VAL A 35 -9.57 21.90 -15.21
N GLU A 36 -10.31 22.47 -14.26
CA GLU A 36 -9.89 22.58 -12.87
C GLU A 36 -10.95 21.95 -11.98
N LEU A 37 -10.58 20.96 -11.18
CA LEU A 37 -11.49 20.21 -10.31
C LEU A 37 -10.90 20.04 -8.92
N ILE A 38 -11.78 20.03 -7.92
CA ILE A 38 -11.49 19.60 -6.56
C ILE A 38 -12.12 18.21 -6.34
N HIS A 39 -11.32 17.26 -5.86
CA HIS A 39 -11.79 15.88 -5.66
C HIS A 39 -10.87 15.11 -4.69
N PRO A 40 -11.23 13.85 -4.28
CA PRO A 40 -10.38 13.01 -3.46
C PRO A 40 -9.01 12.74 -4.09
N ALA A 41 -7.95 12.77 -3.27
CA ALA A 41 -6.57 12.72 -3.73
C ALA A 41 -5.96 11.31 -3.82
N ARG A 42 -6.67 10.24 -3.42
CA ARG A 42 -6.13 8.88 -3.28
C ARG A 42 -5.49 8.33 -4.56
N PHE A 43 -6.00 8.69 -5.73
CA PHE A 43 -5.46 8.25 -7.02
C PHE A 43 -4.01 8.71 -7.24
N LEU A 44 -3.60 9.87 -6.68
CA LEU A 44 -2.24 10.38 -6.76
C LEU A 44 -1.21 9.43 -6.12
N PHE A 45 -1.66 8.63 -5.15
CA PHE A 45 -0.86 7.61 -4.46
C PHE A 45 -1.07 6.21 -5.05
N ASN A 46 -1.75 6.11 -6.20
CA ASN A 46 -2.19 4.86 -6.80
C ASN A 46 -3.02 3.99 -5.83
N ALA A 47 -3.75 4.63 -4.93
CA ALA A 47 -4.59 4.04 -3.90
C ALA A 47 -6.07 4.30 -4.16
N GLY A 48 -6.94 3.70 -3.32
CA GLY A 48 -8.38 3.84 -3.43
C GLY A 48 -9.00 2.93 -4.49
N SER A 49 -10.29 3.16 -4.74
CA SER A 49 -11.13 2.27 -5.56
C SER A 49 -11.30 2.77 -7.01
N THR A 50 -10.54 3.76 -7.43
CA THR A 50 -10.45 4.14 -8.84
C THR A 50 -9.69 3.08 -9.63
N PRO A 51 -10.02 2.84 -10.92
CA PRO A 51 -9.30 1.91 -11.76
C PRO A 51 -7.80 2.23 -11.81
N LYS A 52 -6.94 1.25 -11.61
CA LYS A 52 -5.48 1.45 -11.61
C LYS A 52 -4.94 1.97 -12.94
N GLU A 53 -5.57 1.58 -14.05
CA GLU A 53 -5.25 2.10 -15.38
C GLU A 53 -5.57 3.59 -15.50
N TRP A 54 -6.70 4.02 -14.93
CA TRP A 54 -7.07 5.43 -14.91
C TRP A 54 -6.08 6.23 -14.04
N ASN A 55 -5.71 5.73 -12.87
CA ASN A 55 -4.70 6.37 -12.03
C ASN A 55 -3.39 6.55 -12.80
N ARG A 56 -2.94 5.51 -13.51
CA ARG A 56 -1.73 5.56 -14.33
C ARG A 56 -1.85 6.55 -15.48
N LYS A 57 -3.00 6.57 -16.18
CA LYS A 57 -3.29 7.54 -17.23
C LYS A 57 -3.10 8.97 -16.72
N MET A 58 -3.72 9.31 -15.58
CA MET A 58 -3.67 10.67 -15.02
C MET A 58 -2.28 11.04 -14.50
N LEU A 59 -1.57 10.09 -13.87
CA LEU A 59 -0.21 10.34 -13.37
C LEU A 59 0.81 10.52 -14.50
N ASN A 60 0.55 9.98 -15.68
CA ASN A 60 1.41 10.10 -16.87
C ASN A 60 0.93 11.17 -17.87
N ASP A 61 -0.17 11.86 -17.59
CA ASP A 61 -0.66 12.94 -18.46
C ASP A 61 0.22 14.19 -18.28
N GLU A 62 0.98 14.53 -19.32
CA GLU A 62 1.89 15.69 -19.31
C GLU A 62 1.17 17.06 -19.29
N HIS A 63 -0.12 17.08 -19.58
CA HIS A 63 -0.97 18.26 -19.54
C HIS A 63 -1.65 18.49 -18.18
N PHE A 64 -1.42 17.58 -17.22
CA PHE A 64 -2.10 17.52 -15.94
C PHE A 64 -1.15 17.88 -14.79
N LYS A 65 -1.63 18.68 -13.82
CA LYS A 65 -0.85 19.05 -12.64
C LYS A 65 -1.72 19.17 -11.39
N VAL A 66 -1.08 19.07 -10.23
CA VAL A 66 -1.66 19.37 -8.93
C VAL A 66 -1.40 20.83 -8.60
N LEU A 67 -2.47 21.58 -8.29
CA LEU A 67 -2.39 22.96 -7.82
C LEU A 67 -2.32 23.04 -6.30
N PHE A 68 -3.09 22.19 -5.61
CA PHE A 68 -3.22 22.20 -4.16
C PHE A 68 -3.48 20.77 -3.66
N TYR A 69 -2.92 20.44 -2.51
CA TYR A 69 -3.18 19.20 -1.78
C TYR A 69 -3.29 19.49 -0.29
N GLU A 70 -4.35 18.98 0.34
CA GLU A 70 -4.50 18.97 1.81
C GLU A 70 -4.86 17.55 2.25
N GLN A 71 -4.04 17.01 3.16
CA GLN A 71 -4.21 15.66 3.70
C GLN A 71 -5.44 15.54 4.59
N ASP A 72 -5.67 16.57 5.41
CA ASP A 72 -6.81 16.65 6.31
C ASP A 72 -7.98 17.33 5.61
N SER A 73 -8.91 16.52 5.09
CA SER A 73 -10.07 17.02 4.34
C SER A 73 -10.95 17.96 5.16
N SER A 74 -10.94 17.86 6.50
CA SER A 74 -11.75 18.71 7.38
C SER A 74 -11.31 20.19 7.36
N LYS A 75 -10.06 20.47 6.97
CA LYS A 75 -9.56 21.83 6.77
C LYS A 75 -10.09 22.51 5.51
N VAL A 76 -10.56 21.72 4.55
CA VAL A 76 -11.15 22.21 3.29
C VAL A 76 -12.67 22.17 3.36
N PHE A 77 -13.21 21.07 3.86
CA PHE A 77 -14.64 20.85 4.03
C PHE A 77 -14.93 20.41 5.46
N SER A 78 -15.53 21.26 6.26
CA SER A 78 -15.90 20.94 7.64
C SER A 78 -16.77 19.66 7.68
N ASN A 79 -16.55 18.82 8.69
CA ASN A 79 -17.28 17.56 8.91
C ASN A 79 -17.08 16.48 7.83
N THR A 80 -15.96 16.52 7.10
CA THR A 80 -15.59 15.45 6.15
C THR A 80 -14.37 14.70 6.64
N ASP A 81 -14.35 13.38 6.42
CA ASP A 81 -13.19 12.50 6.63
C ASP A 81 -12.91 11.73 5.33
N ILE A 82 -12.29 12.41 4.37
CA ILE A 82 -11.90 11.80 3.10
C ILE A 82 -10.48 11.27 3.23
N LYS A 83 -10.36 9.96 3.35
CA LYS A 83 -9.05 9.29 3.45
C LYS A 83 -8.21 9.57 2.21
N GLY A 84 -6.92 9.91 2.44
CA GLY A 84 -5.99 10.31 1.37
C GLY A 84 -6.04 11.80 1.03
N GLY A 85 -6.97 12.56 1.65
CA GLY A 85 -7.05 14.02 1.50
C GLY A 85 -7.76 14.50 0.25
N ILE A 86 -7.68 15.82 0.06
CA ILE A 86 -8.31 16.57 -1.04
C ILE A 86 -7.23 17.14 -1.95
N VAL A 87 -7.52 17.17 -3.23
CA VAL A 87 -6.64 17.76 -4.25
C VAL A 87 -7.42 18.71 -5.16
N ILE A 88 -6.80 19.82 -5.55
CA ILE A 88 -7.19 20.62 -6.70
C ILE A 88 -6.25 20.30 -7.83
N THR A 89 -6.79 19.82 -8.93
CA THR A 89 -6.05 19.48 -10.13
C THR A 89 -6.41 20.40 -11.27
N TYR A 90 -5.46 20.60 -12.17
CA TYR A 90 -5.64 21.42 -13.36
C TYR A 90 -5.06 20.69 -14.58
N ARG A 91 -5.84 20.62 -15.64
CA ARG A 91 -5.42 20.14 -16.95
C ARG A 91 -5.59 21.24 -17.98
N ASP A 92 -4.58 21.44 -18.82
CA ASP A 92 -4.62 22.39 -19.94
C ASP A 92 -4.00 21.69 -21.16
N GLU A 93 -4.83 21.31 -22.12
CA GLU A 93 -4.43 20.55 -23.30
C GLU A 93 -3.41 21.32 -24.17
N THR A 94 -3.38 22.64 -24.04
CA THR A 94 -2.47 23.52 -24.80
C THR A 94 -1.08 23.66 -24.14
N LYS A 95 -0.89 23.12 -22.93
CA LYS A 95 0.35 23.29 -22.15
C LYS A 95 0.91 21.96 -21.67
N VAL A 96 2.22 21.80 -21.80
CA VAL A 96 2.95 20.65 -21.26
C VAL A 96 3.59 21.06 -19.93
N TYR A 97 3.22 20.36 -18.85
CA TYR A 97 3.78 20.54 -17.50
C TYR A 97 4.80 19.44 -17.15
N GLY A 98 4.74 18.32 -17.86
CA GLY A 98 5.44 17.07 -17.55
C GLY A 98 4.59 16.15 -16.67
N ALA A 99 4.80 14.85 -16.84
CA ALA A 99 4.08 13.83 -16.08
C ALA A 99 4.38 13.91 -14.58
N ILE A 100 3.36 13.68 -13.74
CA ILE A 100 3.52 13.62 -12.28
C ILE A 100 4.30 12.36 -11.89
N GLU A 101 4.05 11.24 -12.58
CA GLU A 101 4.62 9.90 -12.33
C GLU A 101 4.42 9.44 -10.89
N THR A 102 5.20 10.01 -9.98
CA THR A 102 5.13 9.77 -8.53
C THR A 102 4.81 11.06 -7.82
N PHE A 103 3.64 11.12 -7.17
CA PHE A 103 3.23 12.28 -6.39
C PHE A 103 3.79 12.23 -4.97
N THR A 104 4.26 13.37 -4.49
CA THR A 104 4.51 13.62 -3.06
C THR A 104 3.91 14.98 -2.69
N PRO A 105 3.31 15.11 -1.48
CA PRO A 105 2.75 16.38 -1.01
C PRO A 105 3.82 17.44 -0.73
N TYR A 106 5.10 17.07 -0.78
CA TYR A 106 6.22 17.94 -0.44
C TYR A 106 6.91 18.41 -1.72
N ALA A 107 6.76 19.69 -2.06
CA ALA A 107 7.33 20.27 -3.28
C ALA A 107 8.85 20.05 -3.43
N LYS A 108 9.59 20.08 -2.29
CA LYS A 108 11.05 19.81 -2.31
C LYS A 108 11.37 18.36 -2.71
N LEU A 109 10.56 17.40 -2.25
CA LEU A 109 10.75 15.98 -2.62
C LEU A 109 10.40 15.73 -4.09
N ASN A 110 9.40 16.39 -4.64
CA ASN A 110 9.08 16.30 -6.07
C ASN A 110 10.28 16.70 -6.94
N THR A 111 10.97 17.79 -6.59
CA THR A 111 12.16 18.22 -7.32
C THR A 111 13.29 17.17 -7.28
N ILE A 112 13.45 16.50 -6.15
CA ILE A 112 14.47 15.46 -5.97
C ILE A 112 14.08 14.21 -6.77
N LEU A 113 12.84 13.76 -6.70
CA LEU A 113 12.33 12.61 -7.46
C LEU A 113 12.58 12.81 -8.96
N HIS A 114 12.20 13.96 -9.52
CA HIS A 114 12.45 14.25 -10.93
C HIS A 114 13.94 14.21 -11.30
N LYS A 115 14.84 14.63 -10.41
CA LYS A 115 16.30 14.55 -10.66
C LYS A 115 16.80 13.11 -10.63
N VAL A 116 16.31 12.29 -9.70
CA VAL A 116 16.69 10.87 -9.59
C VAL A 116 16.23 10.09 -10.82
N PHE A 117 14.98 10.25 -11.25
CA PHE A 117 14.46 9.57 -12.43
C PHE A 117 15.14 9.99 -13.73
N LYS A 118 15.50 11.27 -13.88
CA LYS A 118 16.21 11.78 -15.08
C LYS A 118 17.63 11.22 -15.25
N ASN A 119 18.31 10.85 -14.17
CA ASN A 119 19.69 10.37 -14.24
C ASN A 119 19.83 8.92 -14.71
N GLY A 120 18.72 8.19 -14.91
CA GLY A 120 18.71 6.81 -15.40
C GLY A 120 19.26 5.79 -14.39
N GLY A 121 19.05 4.51 -14.64
CA GLY A 121 19.57 3.42 -13.79
C GLY A 121 18.80 3.17 -12.49
N PHE A 122 17.73 3.91 -12.22
CA PHE A 122 16.87 3.70 -11.06
C PHE A 122 15.79 2.65 -11.38
N THR A 123 15.72 1.61 -10.54
CA THR A 123 14.62 0.64 -10.57
C THR A 123 13.77 0.81 -9.32
N SER A 124 12.47 0.97 -9.49
CA SER A 124 11.58 1.14 -8.34
C SER A 124 11.61 -0.08 -7.42
N PHE A 125 11.87 0.14 -6.16
CA PHE A 125 11.80 -0.89 -5.11
C PHE A 125 10.39 -1.50 -4.98
N SER A 126 9.34 -0.78 -5.41
CA SER A 126 7.96 -1.28 -5.39
C SER A 126 7.75 -2.56 -6.20
N GLY A 127 8.61 -2.84 -7.17
CA GLY A 127 8.53 -4.06 -7.99
C GLY A 127 8.80 -5.36 -7.24
N ILE A 128 9.40 -5.29 -6.05
CA ILE A 128 9.67 -6.45 -5.19
C ILE A 128 8.81 -6.46 -3.92
N VAL A 129 7.88 -5.52 -3.78
CA VAL A 129 6.94 -5.46 -2.64
C VAL A 129 5.67 -6.22 -2.99
N GLU A 130 5.40 -7.26 -2.22
CA GLU A 130 4.19 -8.05 -2.35
C GLU A 130 3.03 -7.43 -1.56
N SER A 131 1.82 -7.64 -2.03
CA SER A 131 0.60 -7.21 -1.35
C SER A 131 0.50 -7.82 0.07
N ALA A 132 -0.12 -7.11 1.00
CA ALA A 132 -0.48 -7.65 2.31
C ALA A 132 -1.40 -8.90 2.22
N TYR A 133 -2.09 -9.06 1.09
CA TYR A 133 -2.95 -10.21 0.81
C TYR A 133 -2.27 -11.31 -0.02
N SER A 134 -0.94 -11.37 -0.07
CA SER A 134 -0.22 -12.36 -0.88
C SER A 134 -0.36 -13.78 -0.35
N TYR A 135 -0.61 -13.95 0.94
CA TYR A 135 -0.78 -15.26 1.56
C TYR A 135 -2.26 -15.54 1.80
N HIS A 136 -2.72 -16.72 1.38
CA HIS A 136 -4.12 -17.13 1.49
C HIS A 136 -4.27 -18.52 2.08
N LEU A 137 -5.41 -18.76 2.72
CA LEU A 137 -5.87 -20.09 3.07
C LEU A 137 -6.23 -20.89 1.81
N SER A 138 -5.93 -22.18 1.83
CA SER A 138 -6.24 -23.10 0.74
C SER A 138 -7.63 -23.73 0.90
N ASP A 139 -8.13 -24.33 -0.19
CA ASP A 139 -9.36 -25.10 -0.15
C ASP A 139 -9.25 -26.37 0.71
N ALA A 140 -8.02 -26.91 0.88
CA ALA A 140 -7.81 -28.09 1.73
C ALA A 140 -8.22 -27.86 3.19
N LEU A 141 -8.06 -26.63 3.71
CA LEU A 141 -8.57 -26.27 5.02
C LEU A 141 -10.08 -26.53 5.12
N TYR A 142 -10.85 -26.05 4.15
CA TYR A 142 -12.31 -26.12 4.19
C TYR A 142 -12.89 -27.48 3.78
N ILE A 143 -12.06 -28.35 3.20
CA ILE A 143 -12.41 -29.77 3.01
C ILE A 143 -12.28 -30.52 4.34
N GLU A 144 -11.21 -30.26 5.11
CA GLU A 144 -10.97 -30.90 6.41
C GLU A 144 -11.82 -30.26 7.54
N HIS A 145 -12.09 -28.94 7.44
CA HIS A 145 -12.78 -28.12 8.45
C HIS A 145 -13.87 -27.24 7.81
N PRO A 146 -14.95 -27.84 7.28
CA PRO A 146 -16.02 -27.08 6.60
C PRO A 146 -16.72 -26.08 7.54
N GLU A 147 -16.73 -26.33 8.83
CA GLU A 147 -17.31 -25.46 9.87
C GLU A 147 -16.58 -24.13 9.99
N LEU A 148 -15.32 -24.04 9.60
CA LEU A 148 -14.53 -22.81 9.69
C LEU A 148 -14.84 -21.79 8.58
N LYS A 149 -15.46 -22.24 7.50
CA LYS A 149 -15.75 -21.36 6.34
C LYS A 149 -16.61 -20.16 6.71
N HIS A 150 -17.49 -20.29 7.70
CA HIS A 150 -18.40 -19.22 8.13
C HIS A 150 -17.77 -18.22 9.10
N ARG A 151 -16.52 -18.44 9.55
CA ARG A 151 -15.82 -17.52 10.46
C ARG A 151 -15.24 -16.30 9.76
N LEU A 152 -15.07 -16.38 8.45
CA LEU A 152 -14.64 -15.27 7.60
C LEU A 152 -15.81 -14.74 6.78
N SER A 153 -15.77 -13.46 6.46
CA SER A 153 -16.84 -12.82 5.68
C SER A 153 -16.85 -13.31 4.23
N LYS A 154 -18.04 -13.32 3.63
CA LYS A 154 -18.24 -13.72 2.23
C LYS A 154 -17.33 -12.91 1.29
N GLY A 155 -16.62 -13.60 0.41
CA GLY A 155 -15.64 -13.03 -0.50
C GLY A 155 -14.23 -12.85 0.09
N HIS A 156 -14.07 -13.15 1.38
CA HIS A 156 -12.80 -13.03 2.11
C HIS A 156 -12.44 -14.33 2.85
N GLU A 157 -13.03 -15.44 2.43
CA GLU A 157 -12.90 -16.74 3.10
C GLU A 157 -11.46 -17.28 3.09
N LYS A 158 -10.64 -16.79 2.17
CA LYS A 158 -9.23 -17.21 2.04
C LYS A 158 -8.22 -16.22 2.63
N ASP A 159 -8.67 -15.08 3.12
CA ASP A 159 -7.76 -14.05 3.61
C ASP A 159 -7.16 -14.42 4.97
N LEU A 160 -5.85 -14.27 5.10
CA LEU A 160 -5.18 -14.32 6.40
C LEU A 160 -5.38 -13.00 7.15
N LYS A 161 -6.58 -12.80 7.67
CA LYS A 161 -6.99 -11.58 8.40
C LYS A 161 -6.08 -11.29 9.57
N SER A 162 -6.02 -10.01 9.98
CA SER A 162 -5.22 -9.56 11.13
C SER A 162 -5.55 -10.30 12.43
N ASN A 163 -6.79 -10.71 12.62
CA ASN A 163 -7.30 -11.44 13.78
C ASN A 163 -7.50 -12.95 13.53
N ILE A 164 -6.90 -13.51 12.51
CA ILE A 164 -7.12 -14.92 12.10
C ILE A 164 -6.77 -15.92 13.20
N PHE A 165 -5.75 -15.61 14.02
CA PHE A 165 -5.33 -16.47 15.13
C PHE A 165 -6.39 -16.58 16.23
N GLU A 166 -7.21 -15.55 16.39
CA GLU A 166 -8.34 -15.50 17.33
C GLU A 166 -9.58 -16.15 16.72
N LEU A 167 -9.77 -15.99 15.41
CA LEU A 167 -10.90 -16.56 14.70
C LEU A 167 -10.79 -18.06 14.51
N MET A 168 -9.59 -18.61 14.38
CA MET A 168 -9.34 -20.04 14.08
C MET A 168 -8.22 -20.61 14.96
N PRO A 169 -8.33 -20.53 16.31
CA PRO A 169 -7.25 -20.97 17.21
C PRO A 169 -6.96 -22.48 17.09
N GLU A 170 -7.91 -23.28 16.63
CA GLU A 170 -7.78 -24.72 16.45
C GLU A 170 -6.79 -25.11 15.34
N ILE A 171 -6.54 -24.25 14.35
CA ILE A 171 -5.60 -24.52 13.26
C ILE A 171 -4.28 -23.74 13.37
N PHE A 172 -4.25 -22.67 14.18
CA PHE A 172 -3.05 -21.85 14.42
C PHE A 172 -2.45 -22.15 15.80
N LEU A 173 -1.49 -23.06 15.83
CA LEU A 173 -0.94 -23.65 17.04
C LEU A 173 0.30 -22.89 17.54
N ASP A 174 0.53 -22.89 18.86
CA ASP A 174 1.73 -22.29 19.47
C ASP A 174 2.97 -23.15 19.21
N ASP A 175 2.84 -24.46 19.35
CA ASP A 175 3.90 -25.42 19.19
C ASP A 175 3.77 -26.22 17.88
N LYS A 176 4.91 -26.59 17.29
CA LYS A 176 4.92 -27.44 16.11
C LYS A 176 4.51 -28.86 16.50
N PRO A 177 3.44 -29.42 15.92
CA PRO A 177 3.08 -30.81 16.11
C PRO A 177 4.18 -31.77 15.62
N THR A 178 4.30 -32.92 16.25
CA THR A 178 5.29 -33.94 15.91
C THR A 178 4.97 -34.66 14.60
N ASN A 179 3.69 -34.77 14.24
CA ASN A 179 3.23 -35.49 13.06
C ASN A 179 2.68 -34.50 12.01
N GLY A 180 3.10 -34.66 10.76
CA GLY A 180 2.66 -33.87 9.62
C GLY A 180 3.60 -32.73 9.25
N GLU A 181 3.29 -32.07 8.14
CA GLU A 181 4.03 -30.93 7.65
C GLU A 181 3.37 -29.63 8.10
N TYR A 182 4.15 -28.83 8.81
CA TYR A 182 3.69 -27.54 9.35
C TYR A 182 4.63 -26.42 8.92
N VAL A 183 4.01 -25.27 8.67
CA VAL A 183 4.67 -24.01 8.30
C VAL A 183 4.30 -22.93 9.31
N ARG A 184 4.93 -21.79 9.24
CA ARG A 184 4.72 -20.69 10.20
C ARG A 184 4.00 -19.53 9.55
N VAL A 185 3.17 -18.85 10.34
CA VAL A 185 2.52 -17.60 9.96
C VAL A 185 2.83 -16.55 11.01
N LEU A 186 3.38 -15.42 10.56
CA LEU A 186 3.60 -14.23 11.36
C LEU A 186 2.31 -13.39 11.35
N GLY A 187 1.84 -13.02 12.51
CA GLY A 187 0.69 -12.14 12.70
C GLY A 187 0.83 -11.28 13.94
N ARG A 188 -0.29 -10.81 14.47
CA ARG A 188 -0.35 -10.10 15.75
C ARG A 188 -1.43 -10.68 16.65
N ILE A 189 -1.15 -10.70 17.96
CA ILE A 189 -2.10 -10.95 19.04
C ILE A 189 -1.90 -9.82 20.05
N ASN A 190 -2.96 -9.12 20.44
CA ASN A 190 -2.88 -7.97 21.36
C ASN A 190 -1.82 -6.93 20.95
N ASN A 191 -1.77 -6.60 19.66
CA ASN A 191 -0.77 -5.69 19.05
C ASN A 191 0.70 -6.15 19.15
N GLN A 192 0.98 -7.34 19.67
CA GLN A 192 2.31 -7.93 19.70
C GLN A 192 2.49 -8.92 18.54
N ARG A 193 3.70 -8.96 18.00
CA ARG A 193 4.07 -9.92 16.96
C ARG A 193 4.00 -11.34 17.53
N SER A 194 3.34 -12.21 16.81
CA SER A 194 3.17 -13.62 17.16
C SER A 194 3.40 -14.50 15.96
N ILE A 195 3.99 -15.66 16.16
CA ILE A 195 4.20 -16.66 15.12
C ILE A 195 3.44 -17.91 15.54
N LYS A 196 2.59 -18.42 14.65
CA LYS A 196 1.82 -19.65 14.88
C LYS A 196 2.20 -20.69 13.82
N TRP A 197 2.06 -21.95 14.21
CA TRP A 197 2.19 -23.09 13.32
C TRP A 197 0.83 -23.43 12.71
N VAL A 198 0.85 -23.74 11.41
CA VAL A 198 -0.34 -24.19 10.68
C VAL A 198 0.06 -25.31 9.73
N LYS A 199 -0.85 -26.26 9.49
CA LYS A 199 -0.62 -27.36 8.55
C LYS A 199 -0.29 -26.79 7.16
N SER A 200 0.78 -27.28 6.52
CA SER A 200 1.28 -26.71 5.26
C SER A 200 0.24 -26.73 4.13
N SER A 201 -0.60 -27.79 4.12
CA SER A 201 -1.70 -27.92 3.15
C SER A 201 -2.79 -26.86 3.28
N TYR A 202 -2.87 -26.14 4.41
CA TYR A 202 -3.88 -25.09 4.63
C TYR A 202 -3.49 -23.73 4.09
N LEU A 203 -2.25 -23.57 3.58
CA LEU A 203 -1.80 -22.34 2.92
C LEU A 203 -1.55 -22.58 1.44
N ASN A 204 -1.88 -21.59 0.64
CA ASN A 204 -1.48 -21.56 -0.78
C ASN A 204 0.02 -21.21 -0.89
N ASP A 205 0.71 -21.88 -1.82
CA ASP A 205 2.07 -21.53 -2.20
C ASP A 205 2.07 -20.18 -2.97
N THR A 206 2.88 -19.25 -2.52
CA THR A 206 3.06 -17.94 -3.15
C THR A 206 4.48 -17.80 -3.69
N VAL A 207 4.71 -16.81 -4.56
CA VAL A 207 5.98 -16.58 -5.25
C VAL A 207 7.20 -16.58 -4.30
N ASN A 208 7.04 -16.02 -3.10
CA ASN A 208 8.15 -15.90 -2.16
C ASN A 208 8.02 -16.79 -0.90
N PHE A 209 7.05 -17.71 -0.85
CA PHE A 209 6.83 -18.54 0.33
C PHE A 209 8.03 -19.43 0.66
N LYS A 210 8.68 -19.98 -0.37
CA LYS A 210 9.87 -20.85 -0.24
C LYS A 210 11.21 -20.08 -0.24
N LYS A 211 11.16 -18.75 -0.22
CA LYS A 211 12.31 -17.87 -0.35
C LYS A 211 12.53 -17.05 0.92
N TYR A 212 13.72 -16.45 1.05
CA TYR A 212 13.98 -15.41 2.05
C TYR A 212 13.35 -14.10 1.60
N LYS A 213 12.88 -13.30 2.54
CA LYS A 213 12.19 -12.02 2.32
C LYS A 213 12.31 -11.16 3.58
N ALA A 214 11.97 -9.88 3.45
CA ALA A 214 11.76 -9.00 4.60
C ALA A 214 10.27 -8.81 4.83
N PHE A 215 9.84 -8.78 6.09
CA PHE A 215 8.50 -8.42 6.49
C PHE A 215 8.49 -7.04 7.15
N VAL A 216 7.61 -6.16 6.70
CA VAL A 216 7.36 -4.85 7.31
C VAL A 216 5.89 -4.73 7.69
N PRO A 217 5.54 -4.07 8.80
CA PRO A 217 4.14 -3.84 9.13
C PRO A 217 3.42 -3.08 8.02
N GLY A 218 2.21 -3.50 7.65
CA GLY A 218 1.36 -2.84 6.65
C GLY A 218 0.85 -1.46 7.10
N ALA A 219 0.86 -1.17 8.40
CA ALA A 219 0.57 0.14 8.99
C ALA A 219 1.48 0.38 10.19
N SER A 220 1.95 1.61 10.35
CA SER A 220 2.79 2.03 11.48
C SER A 220 2.51 3.48 11.83
N GLY A 221 2.31 3.76 13.13
CA GLY A 221 2.10 5.11 13.63
C GLY A 221 0.88 5.84 13.10
N THR A 222 0.90 7.15 13.17
CA THR A 222 -0.15 8.07 12.70
C THR A 222 0.10 8.56 11.27
N GLY A 223 1.25 8.23 10.68
CA GLY A 223 1.73 8.76 9.40
C GLY A 223 2.36 10.15 9.50
N ALA A 224 2.69 10.59 10.72
CA ALA A 224 3.39 11.86 10.91
C ALA A 224 4.83 11.80 10.41
N ILE A 225 5.34 12.94 9.96
CA ILE A 225 6.73 13.05 9.49
C ILE A 225 7.68 12.74 10.64
N GLY A 226 8.64 11.83 10.41
CA GLY A 226 9.64 11.46 11.43
C GLY A 226 9.22 10.30 12.33
N GLU A 227 8.04 9.71 12.15
CA GLU A 227 7.70 8.45 12.80
C GLU A 227 8.53 7.31 12.21
N ASN A 228 9.12 6.52 13.10
CA ASN A 228 9.85 5.33 12.72
C ASN A 228 8.88 4.17 12.41
N ILE A 229 9.17 3.44 11.36
CA ILE A 229 8.49 2.16 11.11
C ILE A 229 8.95 1.16 12.15
N SER A 230 8.02 0.33 12.63
CA SER A 230 8.40 -0.79 13.48
C SER A 230 9.41 -1.68 12.73
N ALA A 231 10.51 -2.02 13.41
CA ALA A 231 11.65 -2.73 12.80
C ALA A 231 11.22 -3.88 11.88
N PRO A 232 11.76 -3.97 10.66
CA PRO A 232 11.53 -5.09 9.76
C PRO A 232 11.97 -6.42 10.36
N ILE A 233 11.46 -7.54 9.84
CA ILE A 233 11.82 -8.89 10.27
C ILE A 233 12.24 -9.72 9.07
N ILE A 234 13.23 -10.59 9.25
CA ILE A 234 13.57 -11.58 8.24
C ILE A 234 12.51 -12.68 8.18
N GLY A 235 11.87 -12.79 7.04
CA GLY A 235 11.03 -13.92 6.66
C GLY A 235 11.88 -15.06 6.10
N ARG A 236 12.00 -16.16 6.85
CA ARG A 236 12.67 -17.37 6.38
C ARG A 236 11.77 -18.16 5.41
N PRO A 237 12.30 -19.09 4.62
CA PRO A 237 11.48 -20.03 3.86
C PRO A 237 10.40 -20.70 4.73
N PHE A 238 9.24 -20.93 4.14
CA PHE A 238 8.06 -21.52 4.79
C PHE A 238 7.50 -20.68 5.96
N VAL A 239 7.67 -19.37 5.88
CA VAL A 239 6.98 -18.40 6.75
C VAL A 239 6.12 -17.49 5.91
N GLY A 240 4.81 -17.50 6.14
CA GLY A 240 3.84 -16.55 5.59
C GLY A 240 3.49 -15.45 6.60
N THR A 241 2.62 -14.54 6.22
CA THR A 241 2.10 -13.48 7.11
C THR A 241 0.60 -13.30 6.97
N THR A 242 0.00 -12.74 8.01
CA THR A 242 -1.34 -12.14 7.93
C THR A 242 -1.29 -10.82 7.15
N GLU A 243 -2.45 -10.27 6.80
CA GLU A 243 -2.60 -8.96 6.14
C GLU A 243 -1.95 -7.79 6.91
N THR A 244 -1.48 -8.03 8.14
CA THR A 244 -0.82 -7.04 8.98
C THR A 244 0.58 -6.65 8.47
N PHE A 245 1.19 -7.49 7.62
CA PHE A 245 2.56 -7.28 7.13
C PHE A 245 2.62 -7.33 5.61
N LEU A 246 3.48 -6.49 5.05
CA LEU A 246 3.93 -6.59 3.66
C LEU A 246 5.14 -7.53 3.59
N SER A 247 5.26 -8.25 2.49
CA SER A 247 6.40 -9.09 2.18
C SER A 247 7.24 -8.46 1.08
N ILE A 248 8.54 -8.35 1.28
CA ILE A 248 9.46 -7.68 0.36
C ILE A 248 10.54 -8.66 -0.09
N GLY A 249 10.60 -8.85 -1.39
CA GLY A 249 11.59 -9.69 -2.06
C GLY A 249 11.23 -11.17 -2.11
N SER A 250 12.04 -11.89 -2.89
CA SER A 250 12.00 -13.34 -3.08
C SER A 250 13.43 -13.80 -3.31
N PHE A 251 14.21 -13.94 -2.22
CA PHE A 251 15.66 -14.11 -2.24
C PHE A 251 16.07 -15.55 -1.98
N ASP A 252 17.20 -15.95 -2.57
CA ASP A 252 17.77 -17.27 -2.38
C ASP A 252 18.61 -17.38 -1.09
N SER A 253 19.08 -16.25 -0.58
CA SER A 253 19.92 -16.21 0.61
C SER A 253 19.36 -15.27 1.68
N ILE A 254 19.71 -15.56 2.94
CA ILE A 254 19.39 -14.72 4.09
C ILE A 254 20.09 -13.36 3.98
N ASN A 255 21.30 -13.32 3.45
CA ASN A 255 22.11 -12.10 3.31
C ASN A 255 21.43 -11.06 2.41
N GLU A 256 20.75 -11.49 1.34
CA GLU A 256 19.98 -10.60 0.47
C GLU A 256 18.80 -9.98 1.23
N ALA A 257 18.06 -10.78 2.01
CA ALA A 257 16.98 -10.29 2.85
C ALA A 257 17.49 -9.33 3.94
N GLU A 258 18.66 -9.61 4.54
CA GLU A 258 19.31 -8.72 5.51
C GLU A 258 19.74 -7.40 4.88
N ASN A 259 20.24 -7.42 3.65
CA ASN A 259 20.61 -6.21 2.93
C ASN A 259 19.37 -5.34 2.64
N VAL A 260 18.24 -5.96 2.30
CA VAL A 260 16.97 -5.23 2.15
C VAL A 260 16.52 -4.62 3.48
N ILE A 261 16.64 -5.34 4.59
CA ILE A 261 16.33 -4.79 5.91
C ILE A 261 17.24 -3.60 6.24
N LYS A 262 18.54 -3.71 6.01
CA LYS A 262 19.48 -2.59 6.20
C LYS A 262 19.09 -1.40 5.33
N TYR A 263 18.74 -1.65 4.08
CA TYR A 263 18.29 -0.60 3.18
C TYR A 263 17.02 0.10 3.70
N ILE A 264 16.03 -0.66 4.19
CA ILE A 264 14.81 -0.12 4.79
C ILE A 264 15.12 0.69 6.06
N ASP A 265 15.95 0.18 6.97
CA ASP A 265 16.23 0.80 8.26
C ASP A 265 17.15 2.04 8.15
N TYR A 266 18.10 2.03 7.21
CA TYR A 266 19.12 3.07 7.10
C TYR A 266 18.89 4.01 5.93
N ASP A 267 18.22 3.55 4.86
CA ASP A 267 18.22 4.21 3.57
C ASP A 267 16.80 4.62 3.11
N LEU A 268 15.75 4.14 3.76
CA LEU A 268 14.38 4.46 3.40
C LEU A 268 13.66 5.19 4.51
N ASP A 269 13.23 6.39 4.22
CA ASP A 269 12.14 7.04 4.96
C ASP A 269 10.82 6.48 4.42
N LEU A 270 10.44 5.30 4.92
CA LEU A 270 9.15 4.70 4.60
C LEU A 270 8.06 5.55 5.24
N ARG A 271 7.35 6.32 4.42
CA ARG A 271 6.20 7.08 4.89
C ARG A 271 4.92 6.31 4.65
N VAL A 272 4.20 6.08 5.73
CA VAL A 272 2.82 5.61 5.68
C VAL A 272 1.97 6.76 5.19
N TYR A 273 1.27 6.56 4.09
CA TYR A 273 0.21 7.48 3.68
C TYR A 273 -1.08 7.15 4.42
N PRO A 274 -2.00 8.12 4.60
CA PRO A 274 -3.22 7.93 5.40
C PRO A 274 -4.15 6.80 4.92
N ASP A 275 -3.92 6.28 3.73
CA ASP A 275 -4.66 5.18 3.13
C ASP A 275 -4.01 3.80 3.32
N GLY A 276 -2.94 3.73 4.14
CA GLY A 276 -2.20 2.48 4.41
C GLY A 276 -1.24 2.07 3.29
N CYS A 277 -1.05 2.89 2.26
CA CYS A 277 -0.05 2.63 1.23
C CYS A 277 1.32 3.15 1.64
N TYR A 278 2.36 2.35 1.40
CA TYR A 278 3.75 2.77 1.56
C TYR A 278 4.29 3.29 0.23
N LYS A 279 4.95 4.43 0.26
CA LYS A 279 5.94 4.78 -0.76
C LYS A 279 7.31 4.71 -0.15
N ILE A 280 8.18 3.98 -0.82
CA ILE A 280 9.56 3.81 -0.46
C ILE A 280 10.32 4.94 -1.16
N LEU A 281 10.89 5.88 -0.38
CA LEU A 281 11.78 6.91 -0.89
C LEU A 281 13.23 6.47 -0.66
N ASP A 282 14.12 6.64 -1.65
CA ASP A 282 15.52 6.22 -1.56
C ASP A 282 16.34 7.16 -0.65
N HIS A 283 17.25 6.60 0.16
CA HIS A 283 18.10 7.30 1.15
C HIS A 283 19.10 8.29 0.53
N ASN A 284 19.46 8.13 -0.72
CA ASN A 284 20.27 9.15 -1.40
C ASN A 284 19.55 10.50 -1.41
N GLU A 285 18.22 10.49 -1.41
CA GLU A 285 17.39 11.67 -1.25
C GLU A 285 17.44 12.23 0.18
N TYR A 286 17.45 11.36 1.20
CA TYR A 286 17.51 11.75 2.61
C TYR A 286 18.88 12.34 3.00
N ASN A 287 19.99 11.72 2.60
CA ASN A 287 21.34 12.23 2.90
C ASN A 287 21.66 13.56 2.21
N TYR A 288 21.11 13.80 1.02
CA TYR A 288 21.23 15.10 0.36
C TYR A 288 20.58 16.21 1.19
N HIS A 289 19.44 15.93 1.83
CA HIS A 289 18.77 16.87 2.73
C HIS A 289 19.48 17.06 4.05
N LYS A 290 19.98 15.99 4.68
CA LYS A 290 20.70 16.06 5.95
C LYS A 290 21.99 16.88 5.82
N LYS A 291 22.65 16.84 4.69
CA LYS A 291 23.81 17.69 4.39
C LYS A 291 23.45 19.16 4.16
N LYS A 292 22.25 19.45 3.63
CA LYS A 292 21.78 20.83 3.38
C LYS A 292 21.15 21.51 4.58
N MET A 293 20.67 20.76 5.59
CA MET A 293 20.12 21.32 6.83
C MET A 293 21.20 21.67 7.88
N LYS A 294 22.48 21.40 7.60
CA LYS A 294 23.62 21.76 8.46
C LYS A 294 24.32 23.05 8.06
N TYR A 295 23.73 23.85 7.13
CA TYR A 295 24.22 25.16 6.76
C TYR A 295 23.10 26.19 6.78
#